data_8ffc7a538e0bfd1ee5cb6b3835be1e3d
#
_entry.id   8ffc7a538e0bfd1ee5cb6b3835be1e3d
#
_cell.length_a   1.000
_cell.length_b   1.000
_cell.length_c   1.000
_cell.angle_alpha   90.00
_cell.angle_beta   90.00
_cell.angle_gamma   90.00
#
_symmetry.space_group_name_H-M   'P 1'
#
loop_
_entity.id
_entity.type
_entity.pdbx_description
1 polymer ?
#
loop_
_entity_poly.entity_id
_entity_poly.type
_entity_poly.pdbx_seq_one_letter_code
_entity_poly.pdbx_strand_id
1 'polypeptide(L)'
;MKKNNKNSGRKKWDANFNIYSSFDKKKGSVHPAELAEIIDELPLEAALHSFSKLDENTQVKVFSYLDSQLQQKLIRGLSEEKTAFLLNHLDSDDRTRFFAQVPLSERAKYFHFLNKKNKTSTQDFLGYPKNSVARIVDTNYATISKDMSVGEASEYVRKNFKDTEAVNVIYVVDKNGKLLD
;
A
#
# COMPACT_ATOMS: atom_id res chain seq x y z
N MET A 1 45.87 -12.27 20.31
CA MET A 1 44.46 -12.65 20.32
C MET A 1 43.60 -11.44 20.67
N LYS A 2 43.07 -10.73 19.67
CA LYS A 2 42.13 -9.59 19.88
C LYS A 2 40.71 -10.13 19.72
N LYS A 3 39.93 -10.18 20.82
CA LYS A 3 38.50 -10.50 20.81
C LYS A 3 37.74 -9.32 20.21
N ASN A 4 37.22 -9.50 18.99
CA ASN A 4 36.25 -8.59 18.40
C ASN A 4 34.94 -8.75 19.14
N ASN A 5 34.65 -7.79 20.02
CA ASN A 5 33.35 -7.65 20.69
C ASN A 5 32.43 -6.88 19.74
N LYS A 6 31.71 -7.61 18.86
CA LYS A 6 30.56 -7.04 18.11
C LYS A 6 29.37 -6.90 19.07
N ASN A 7 29.39 -5.84 19.84
CA ASN A 7 28.21 -5.43 20.60
C ASN A 7 27.27 -4.70 19.61
N SER A 8 26.42 -5.47 18.91
CA SER A 8 25.31 -4.92 18.14
C SER A 8 24.31 -4.37 19.15
N GLY A 9 24.38 -3.07 19.38
CA GLY A 9 23.43 -2.38 20.26
C GLY A 9 22.00 -2.56 19.73
N ARG A 10 21.30 -3.57 20.25
CA ARG A 10 19.84 -3.63 20.14
C ARG A 10 19.31 -2.39 20.83
N LYS A 11 18.87 -1.41 20.02
CA LYS A 11 18.09 -0.29 20.55
C LYS A 11 16.95 -0.88 21.37
N LYS A 12 16.86 -0.53 22.65
CA LYS A 12 15.73 -0.88 23.51
C LYS A 12 14.54 -0.03 23.03
N TRP A 13 13.66 -0.66 22.27
CA TRP A 13 12.39 -0.06 21.88
C TRP A 13 11.48 -0.09 23.10
N ASP A 14 10.99 1.05 23.56
CA ASP A 14 10.00 1.11 24.64
C ASP A 14 8.59 1.31 24.04
N ALA A 15 7.56 1.06 24.86
CA ALA A 15 6.16 1.18 24.46
C ALA A 15 5.75 2.62 24.03
N ASN A 16 6.59 3.62 24.29
CA ASN A 16 6.36 5.02 23.92
C ASN A 16 7.22 5.45 22.71
N PHE A 17 7.79 4.48 21.97
CA PHE A 17 8.57 4.79 20.79
C PHE A 17 7.72 5.57 19.78
N ASN A 18 8.14 6.81 19.54
CA ASN A 18 7.53 7.65 18.51
C ASN A 18 8.32 7.49 17.22
N ILE A 19 7.75 6.81 16.23
CA ILE A 19 8.37 6.58 14.94
C ILE A 19 8.90 7.87 14.30
N TYR A 20 8.17 8.97 14.43
CA TYR A 20 8.57 10.28 13.89
C TYR A 20 9.76 10.90 14.62
N SER A 21 10.09 10.48 15.87
CA SER A 21 11.27 10.97 16.58
C SER A 21 12.58 10.43 16.01
N SER A 22 12.51 9.38 15.20
CA SER A 22 13.66 8.78 14.52
C SER A 22 14.07 9.55 13.26
N PHE A 23 13.25 10.49 12.82
CA PHE A 23 13.51 11.30 11.64
C PHE A 23 14.00 12.70 11.99
N ASP A 24 14.96 13.19 11.22
CA ASP A 24 15.41 14.58 11.33
C ASP A 24 14.27 15.51 10.84
N LYS A 25 13.69 16.27 11.76
CA LYS A 25 12.61 17.24 11.52
C LYS A 25 12.92 18.27 10.41
N LYS A 26 14.16 18.32 9.93
CA LYS A 26 14.60 19.23 8.86
C LYS A 26 14.36 18.68 7.44
N LYS A 27 13.97 17.41 7.28
CA LYS A 27 13.84 16.77 5.95
C LYS A 27 12.44 16.76 5.32
N GLY A 28 11.46 17.46 5.88
CA GLY A 28 10.10 17.44 5.32
C GLY A 28 9.31 16.16 5.68
N SER A 29 8.30 15.81 4.90
CA SER A 29 7.50 14.60 5.11
C SER A 29 8.35 13.36 4.85
N VAL A 30 8.33 12.42 5.79
CA VAL A 30 9.05 11.13 5.65
C VAL A 30 8.32 10.26 4.61
N HIS A 31 9.10 9.65 3.71
CA HIS A 31 8.52 8.77 2.70
C HIS A 31 7.96 7.50 3.34
N PRO A 32 6.80 6.99 2.90
CA PRO A 32 6.19 5.78 3.46
C PRO A 32 7.11 4.55 3.46
N ALA A 33 7.97 4.39 2.45
CA ALA A 33 8.95 3.31 2.41
C ALA A 33 9.97 3.38 3.57
N GLU A 34 10.45 4.59 3.93
CA GLU A 34 11.36 4.77 5.06
C GLU A 34 10.67 4.42 6.40
N LEU A 35 9.37 4.74 6.52
CA LEU A 35 8.56 4.35 7.69
C LEU A 35 8.41 2.83 7.76
N ALA A 36 8.19 2.18 6.62
CA ALA A 36 8.06 0.73 6.54
C ALA A 36 9.36 0.03 6.96
N GLU A 37 10.53 0.47 6.47
CA GLU A 37 11.83 -0.09 6.86
C GLU A 37 12.04 -0.05 8.38
N ILE A 38 11.67 1.07 9.02
CA ILE A 38 11.79 1.18 10.48
C ILE A 38 10.82 0.23 11.18
N ILE A 39 9.57 0.15 10.70
CA ILE A 39 8.54 -0.71 11.30
C ILE A 39 8.92 -2.19 11.15
N ASP A 40 9.51 -2.60 10.02
CA ASP A 40 9.98 -3.97 9.80
C ASP A 40 11.09 -4.40 10.77
N GLU A 41 11.92 -3.46 11.24
CA GLU A 41 12.97 -3.71 12.23
C GLU A 41 12.46 -3.79 13.69
N LEU A 42 11.22 -3.37 13.95
CA LEU A 42 10.67 -3.32 15.31
C LEU A 42 10.19 -4.70 15.78
N PRO A 43 10.26 -4.97 17.10
CA PRO A 43 9.48 -6.04 17.70
C PRO A 43 7.99 -5.90 17.38
N LEU A 44 7.27 -7.02 17.21
CA LEU A 44 5.88 -7.01 16.74
C LEU A 44 4.97 -6.03 17.50
N GLU A 45 5.05 -5.99 18.82
CA GLU A 45 4.22 -5.08 19.63
C GLU A 45 4.51 -3.62 19.35
N ALA A 46 5.80 -3.28 19.21
CA ALA A 46 6.22 -1.92 18.85
C ALA A 46 5.83 -1.56 17.41
N ALA A 47 5.92 -2.52 16.48
CA ALA A 47 5.48 -2.36 15.10
C ALA A 47 3.97 -2.09 15.03
N LEU A 48 3.14 -2.89 15.71
CA LEU A 48 1.69 -2.70 15.82
C LEU A 48 1.34 -1.33 16.40
N HIS A 49 2.01 -0.95 17.50
CA HIS A 49 1.80 0.35 18.14
C HIS A 49 2.17 1.50 17.21
N SER A 50 3.37 1.46 16.60
CA SER A 50 3.86 2.50 15.69
C SER A 50 2.97 2.64 14.47
N PHE A 51 2.58 1.52 13.86
CA PHE A 51 1.66 1.50 12.72
C PHE A 51 0.29 2.11 13.08
N SER A 52 -0.25 1.79 14.26
CA SER A 52 -1.55 2.30 14.72
C SER A 52 -1.58 3.82 14.96
N LYS A 53 -0.42 4.46 15.12
CA LYS A 53 -0.29 5.92 15.31
C LYS A 53 -0.21 6.70 14.00
N LEU A 54 -0.01 6.03 12.89
CA LEU A 54 -0.07 6.65 11.57
C LEU A 54 -1.52 7.00 11.22
N ASP A 55 -1.72 8.07 10.45
CA ASP A 55 -3.01 8.34 9.85
C ASP A 55 -3.37 7.25 8.81
N GLU A 56 -4.65 7.12 8.50
CA GLU A 56 -5.17 6.03 7.67
C GLU A 56 -4.53 5.98 6.27
N ASN A 57 -4.32 7.13 5.63
CA ASN A 57 -3.70 7.19 4.29
C ASN A 57 -2.24 6.76 4.35
N THR A 58 -1.51 7.21 5.37
CA THR A 58 -0.12 6.79 5.60
C THR A 58 -0.05 5.31 5.96
N GLN A 59 -1.02 4.77 6.73
CA GLN A 59 -1.10 3.33 7.01
C GLN A 59 -1.21 2.50 5.73
N VAL A 60 -2.06 2.90 4.78
CA VAL A 60 -2.22 2.20 3.49
C VAL A 60 -0.90 2.18 2.73
N LYS A 61 -0.25 3.33 2.59
CA LYS A 61 1.04 3.44 1.86
C LYS A 61 2.16 2.67 2.55
N VAL A 62 2.30 2.80 3.86
CA VAL A 62 3.32 2.05 4.63
C VAL A 62 3.07 0.55 4.53
N PHE A 63 1.82 0.10 4.63
CA PHE A 63 1.48 -1.31 4.56
C PHE A 63 1.93 -1.96 3.24
N SER A 64 1.87 -1.25 2.12
CA SER A 64 2.30 -1.78 0.81
C SER A 64 3.80 -2.07 0.75
N TYR A 65 4.62 -1.35 1.52
CA TYR A 65 6.07 -1.53 1.57
C TYR A 65 6.54 -2.56 2.61
N LEU A 66 5.69 -2.94 3.59
CA LEU A 66 6.06 -3.87 4.64
C LEU A 66 6.32 -5.29 4.13
N ASP A 67 7.19 -6.03 4.86
CA ASP A 67 7.37 -7.46 4.64
C ASP A 67 6.05 -8.24 4.77
N SER A 68 5.88 -9.27 3.96
CA SER A 68 4.64 -10.04 3.90
C SER A 68 4.26 -10.72 5.21
N GLN A 69 5.24 -11.13 6.02
CA GLN A 69 4.96 -11.74 7.32
C GLN A 69 4.44 -10.69 8.31
N LEU A 70 5.02 -9.48 8.27
CA LEU A 70 4.56 -8.39 9.11
C LEU A 70 3.19 -7.89 8.67
N GLN A 71 2.93 -7.78 7.35
CA GLN A 71 1.60 -7.47 6.82
C GLN A 71 0.52 -8.40 7.39
N GLN A 72 0.78 -9.72 7.36
CA GLN A 72 -0.17 -10.72 7.90
C GLN A 72 -0.36 -10.60 9.41
N LYS A 73 0.70 -10.29 10.16
CA LYS A 73 0.61 -10.09 11.62
C LYS A 73 -0.15 -8.82 11.96
N LEU A 74 0.13 -7.71 11.26
CA LEU A 74 -0.55 -6.44 11.44
C LEU A 74 -2.04 -6.56 11.17
N ILE A 75 -2.43 -7.15 10.05
CA ILE A 75 -3.84 -7.24 9.65
C ILE A 75 -4.67 -8.09 10.62
N ARG A 76 -4.05 -9.10 11.26
CA ARG A 76 -4.71 -9.89 12.32
C ARG A 76 -4.96 -9.09 13.59
N GLY A 77 -4.16 -8.05 13.84
CA GLY A 77 -4.29 -7.17 15.02
C GLY A 77 -5.20 -5.96 14.79
N LEU A 78 -5.66 -5.72 13.55
CA LEU A 78 -6.57 -4.62 13.22
C LEU A 78 -8.03 -4.99 13.49
N SER A 79 -8.87 -3.99 13.78
CA SER A 79 -10.32 -4.16 13.77
C SER A 79 -10.83 -4.46 12.36
N GLU A 80 -12.02 -5.04 12.24
CA GLU A 80 -12.65 -5.35 10.95
C GLU A 80 -12.82 -4.09 10.09
N GLU A 81 -13.22 -2.98 10.71
CA GLU A 81 -13.37 -1.69 10.05
C GLU A 81 -12.05 -1.19 9.44
N LYS A 82 -10.96 -1.20 10.23
CA LYS A 82 -9.63 -0.81 9.76
C LYS A 82 -9.10 -1.76 8.71
N THR A 83 -9.35 -3.05 8.85
CA THR A 83 -9.00 -4.06 7.84
C THR A 83 -9.72 -3.78 6.53
N ALA A 84 -11.04 -3.52 6.58
CA ALA A 84 -11.83 -3.19 5.40
C ALA A 84 -11.33 -1.89 4.74
N PHE A 85 -11.07 -0.84 5.53
CA PHE A 85 -10.51 0.41 5.03
C PHE A 85 -9.18 0.15 4.30
N LEU A 86 -8.22 -0.45 4.99
CA LEU A 86 -6.88 -0.70 4.46
C LEU A 86 -6.92 -1.51 3.16
N LEU A 87 -7.61 -2.65 3.15
CA LEU A 87 -7.65 -3.53 1.98
C LEU A 87 -8.36 -2.90 0.77
N ASN A 88 -9.33 -2.01 0.99
CA ASN A 88 -10.03 -1.33 -0.10
C ASN A 88 -9.27 -0.12 -0.66
N HIS A 89 -8.33 0.45 0.08
CA HIS A 89 -7.55 1.61 -0.34
C HIS A 89 -6.15 1.24 -0.87
N LEU A 90 -5.71 -0.03 -0.71
CA LEU A 90 -4.51 -0.51 -1.40
C LEU A 90 -4.68 -0.40 -2.91
N ASP A 91 -3.60 -0.09 -3.62
CA ASP A 91 -3.54 -0.20 -5.07
C ASP A 91 -3.78 -1.64 -5.52
N SER A 92 -4.22 -1.82 -6.76
CA SER A 92 -4.71 -3.13 -7.24
C SER A 92 -3.61 -4.20 -7.26
N ASP A 93 -2.39 -3.82 -7.57
CA ASP A 93 -1.21 -4.70 -7.58
C ASP A 93 -0.77 -5.06 -6.15
N ASP A 94 -0.71 -4.08 -5.23
CA ASP A 94 -0.38 -4.30 -3.82
C ASP A 94 -1.40 -5.19 -3.14
N ARG A 95 -2.69 -4.93 -3.39
CA ARG A 95 -3.77 -5.78 -2.90
C ARG A 95 -3.66 -7.20 -3.46
N THR A 96 -3.41 -7.35 -4.76
CA THR A 96 -3.22 -8.67 -5.39
C THR A 96 -2.01 -9.38 -4.80
N ARG A 97 -0.90 -8.67 -4.59
CA ARG A 97 0.31 -9.21 -3.95
C ARG A 97 0.03 -9.70 -2.54
N PHE A 98 -0.65 -8.90 -1.71
CA PHE A 98 -1.06 -9.31 -0.36
C PHE A 98 -1.90 -10.59 -0.40
N PHE A 99 -2.97 -10.62 -1.20
CA PHE A 99 -3.84 -11.80 -1.29
C PHE A 99 -3.13 -13.04 -1.86
N ALA A 100 -2.14 -12.88 -2.73
CA ALA A 100 -1.35 -13.99 -3.25
C ALA A 100 -0.51 -14.68 -2.15
N GLN A 101 -0.11 -13.94 -1.12
CA GLN A 101 0.72 -14.41 -0.01
C GLN A 101 -0.09 -14.90 1.19
N VAL A 102 -1.36 -14.51 1.31
CA VAL A 102 -2.26 -14.98 2.37
C VAL A 102 -2.55 -16.47 2.18
N PRO A 103 -2.44 -17.30 3.24
CA PRO A 103 -2.83 -18.70 3.19
C PRO A 103 -4.27 -18.88 2.69
N LEU A 104 -4.50 -19.89 1.85
CA LEU A 104 -5.82 -20.15 1.26
C LEU A 104 -6.93 -20.29 2.30
N SER A 105 -6.61 -20.87 3.46
CA SER A 105 -7.53 -21.02 4.60
C SER A 105 -8.00 -19.70 5.20
N GLU A 106 -7.19 -18.64 5.13
CA GLU A 106 -7.52 -17.32 5.66
C GLU A 106 -8.05 -16.36 4.59
N ARG A 107 -7.79 -16.65 3.33
CA ARG A 107 -8.08 -15.76 2.20
C ARG A 107 -9.56 -15.37 2.12
N ALA A 108 -10.46 -16.31 2.33
CA ALA A 108 -11.90 -16.07 2.29
C ALA A 108 -12.36 -15.03 3.32
N LYS A 109 -11.75 -15.04 4.52
CA LYS A 109 -12.01 -14.05 5.58
C LYS A 109 -11.71 -12.63 5.09
N TYR A 110 -10.54 -12.43 4.49
CA TYR A 110 -10.14 -11.09 4.03
C TYR A 110 -10.90 -10.64 2.78
N PHE A 111 -11.29 -11.56 1.90
CA PHE A 111 -12.17 -11.26 0.77
C PHE A 111 -13.55 -10.73 1.20
N HIS A 112 -14.01 -11.10 2.39
CA HIS A 112 -15.28 -10.58 2.93
C HIS A 112 -15.24 -9.07 3.15
N PHE A 113 -14.07 -8.51 3.50
CA PHE A 113 -13.90 -7.07 3.74
C PHE A 113 -13.80 -6.22 2.46
N LEU A 114 -13.60 -6.83 1.30
CA LEU A 114 -13.51 -6.10 0.04
C LEU A 114 -14.90 -5.67 -0.47
N ASN A 115 -14.98 -4.44 -0.99
CA ASN A 115 -16.12 -4.02 -1.79
C ASN A 115 -16.20 -4.83 -3.09
N LYS A 116 -17.36 -4.78 -3.76
CA LYS A 116 -17.63 -5.60 -4.97
C LYS A 116 -16.58 -5.39 -6.06
N LYS A 117 -16.20 -4.12 -6.35
CA LYS A 117 -15.22 -3.77 -7.39
C LYS A 117 -13.87 -4.41 -7.09
N ASN A 118 -13.34 -4.18 -5.89
CA ASN A 118 -12.03 -4.66 -5.47
C ASN A 118 -11.98 -6.18 -5.35
N LYS A 119 -13.08 -6.79 -4.91
CA LYS A 119 -13.21 -8.25 -4.83
C LYS A 119 -13.09 -8.88 -6.22
N THR A 120 -13.85 -8.40 -7.20
CA THR A 120 -13.82 -8.92 -8.57
C THR A 120 -12.43 -8.74 -9.18
N SER A 121 -11.88 -7.52 -9.17
CA SER A 121 -10.55 -7.27 -9.75
C SER A 121 -9.45 -8.09 -9.10
N THR A 122 -9.46 -8.25 -7.77
CA THR A 122 -8.46 -9.07 -7.08
C THR A 122 -8.59 -10.56 -7.46
N GLN A 123 -9.81 -11.08 -7.61
CA GLN A 123 -10.04 -12.46 -8.06
C GLN A 123 -9.54 -12.67 -9.49
N ASP A 124 -9.83 -11.74 -10.39
CA ASP A 124 -9.38 -11.78 -11.78
C ASP A 124 -7.85 -11.79 -11.87
N PHE A 125 -7.18 -10.87 -11.15
CA PHE A 125 -5.71 -10.81 -11.14
C PHE A 125 -5.07 -12.05 -10.51
N LEU A 126 -5.66 -12.62 -9.47
CA LEU A 126 -5.19 -13.88 -8.87
C LEU A 126 -5.38 -15.08 -9.81
N GLY A 127 -6.32 -15.00 -10.74
CA GLY A 127 -6.54 -16.01 -11.77
C GLY A 127 -5.42 -16.12 -12.81
N TYR A 128 -4.65 -15.04 -13.03
CA TYR A 128 -3.53 -15.06 -13.97
C TYR A 128 -2.34 -15.87 -13.44
N PRO A 129 -1.47 -16.40 -14.32
CA PRO A 129 -0.24 -17.08 -13.92
C PRO A 129 0.63 -16.21 -13.02
N LYS A 130 1.37 -16.81 -12.07
CA LYS A 130 2.19 -16.05 -11.09
C LYS A 130 3.19 -15.10 -11.73
N ASN A 131 3.72 -15.43 -12.89
CA ASN A 131 4.72 -14.65 -13.62
C ASN A 131 4.10 -13.75 -14.71
N SER A 132 2.77 -13.58 -14.72
CA SER A 132 2.09 -12.71 -15.67
C SER A 132 2.19 -11.25 -15.25
N VAL A 133 2.42 -10.36 -16.23
CA VAL A 133 2.36 -8.89 -16.03
C VAL A 133 1.03 -8.47 -15.42
N ALA A 134 -0.08 -9.15 -15.75
CA ALA A 134 -1.39 -8.87 -15.18
C ALA A 134 -1.44 -8.93 -13.63
N ARG A 135 -0.46 -9.59 -12.98
CA ARG A 135 -0.36 -9.65 -11.52
C ARG A 135 0.25 -8.41 -10.87
N ILE A 136 0.88 -7.56 -11.65
CA ILE A 136 1.59 -6.36 -11.19
C ILE A 136 1.05 -5.09 -11.87
N VAL A 137 -0.10 -5.17 -12.53
CA VAL A 137 -0.76 -4.01 -13.15
C VAL A 137 -1.52 -3.24 -12.08
N ASP A 138 -1.18 -1.97 -11.92
CA ASP A 138 -2.06 -1.02 -11.25
C ASP A 138 -3.15 -0.54 -12.21
N THR A 139 -4.40 -0.55 -11.76
CA THR A 139 -5.56 -0.09 -12.53
C THR A 139 -5.98 1.34 -12.20
N ASN A 140 -5.26 2.02 -11.32
CA ASN A 140 -5.52 3.41 -10.94
C ASN A 140 -4.83 4.40 -11.89
N TYR A 141 -4.95 4.22 -13.19
CA TYR A 141 -4.42 5.14 -14.19
C TYR A 141 -5.46 6.19 -14.61
N ALA A 142 -4.99 7.39 -14.91
CA ALA A 142 -5.84 8.47 -15.37
C ALA A 142 -6.16 8.32 -16.87
N THR A 143 -7.45 8.36 -17.20
CA THR A 143 -7.93 8.42 -18.60
C THR A 143 -8.73 9.67 -18.85
N ILE A 144 -8.58 10.26 -20.02
CA ILE A 144 -9.37 11.40 -20.50
C ILE A 144 -9.93 11.12 -21.90
N SER A 145 -11.05 11.77 -22.22
CA SER A 145 -11.59 11.72 -23.60
C SER A 145 -10.83 12.69 -24.50
N LYS A 146 -10.62 12.28 -25.76
CA LYS A 146 -10.07 13.15 -26.81
C LYS A 146 -10.91 14.42 -27.05
N ASP A 147 -12.18 14.40 -26.66
CA ASP A 147 -13.12 15.51 -26.87
C ASP A 147 -13.05 16.58 -25.76
N MET A 148 -12.25 16.34 -24.69
CA MET A 148 -12.02 17.30 -23.62
C MET A 148 -11.02 18.36 -24.04
N SER A 149 -11.28 19.60 -23.67
CA SER A 149 -10.27 20.66 -23.73
C SER A 149 -9.18 20.40 -22.65
N VAL A 150 -8.00 20.99 -22.83
CA VAL A 150 -6.89 20.88 -21.87
C VAL A 150 -7.30 21.35 -20.47
N GLY A 151 -8.14 22.41 -20.40
CA GLY A 151 -8.64 22.93 -19.12
C GLY A 151 -9.54 21.93 -18.41
N GLU A 152 -10.52 21.36 -19.12
CA GLU A 152 -11.43 20.32 -18.59
C GLU A 152 -10.67 19.07 -18.17
N ALA A 153 -9.73 18.60 -18.99
CA ALA A 153 -8.90 17.45 -18.66
C ALA A 153 -8.07 17.68 -17.39
N SER A 154 -7.46 18.86 -17.25
CA SER A 154 -6.67 19.24 -16.07
C SER A 154 -7.53 19.27 -14.81
N GLU A 155 -8.73 19.82 -14.89
CA GLU A 155 -9.67 19.89 -13.76
C GLU A 155 -10.18 18.49 -13.39
N TYR A 156 -10.53 17.69 -14.39
CA TYR A 156 -10.95 16.30 -14.20
C TYR A 156 -9.88 15.45 -13.49
N VAL A 157 -8.63 15.55 -13.92
CA VAL A 157 -7.51 14.81 -13.31
C VAL A 157 -7.29 15.26 -11.88
N ARG A 158 -7.23 16.57 -11.61
CA ARG A 158 -7.09 17.09 -10.23
C ARG A 158 -8.18 16.62 -9.30
N LYS A 159 -9.41 16.53 -9.79
CA LYS A 159 -10.56 16.12 -8.98
C LYS A 159 -10.59 14.63 -8.67
N ASN A 160 -10.26 13.79 -9.66
CA ASN A 160 -10.49 12.35 -9.59
C ASN A 160 -9.25 11.53 -9.26
N PHE A 161 -8.04 12.09 -9.45
CA PHE A 161 -6.77 11.36 -9.31
C PHE A 161 -5.76 12.07 -8.40
N LYS A 162 -6.24 12.91 -7.47
CA LYS A 162 -5.39 13.74 -6.60
C LYS A 162 -4.41 12.93 -5.75
N ASP A 163 -4.82 11.73 -5.33
CA ASP A 163 -4.04 10.87 -4.43
C ASP A 163 -3.44 9.65 -5.14
N THR A 164 -3.49 9.62 -6.48
CA THR A 164 -2.96 8.51 -7.28
C THR A 164 -1.49 8.75 -7.61
N GLU A 165 -0.62 7.80 -7.30
CA GLU A 165 0.82 7.89 -7.59
C GLU A 165 1.13 7.88 -9.11
N ALA A 166 0.23 7.31 -9.93
CA ALA A 166 0.39 7.11 -11.37
C ALA A 166 -0.08 8.30 -12.24
N VAL A 167 -0.17 9.54 -11.72
CA VAL A 167 -0.63 10.72 -12.50
C VAL A 167 0.43 11.24 -13.48
N ASN A 168 1.61 10.64 -13.53
CA ASN A 168 2.68 11.07 -14.44
C ASN A 168 2.36 10.80 -15.93
N VAL A 169 1.43 9.88 -16.19
CA VAL A 169 0.94 9.54 -17.53
C VAL A 169 -0.58 9.57 -17.55
N ILE A 170 -1.14 10.29 -18.51
CA ILE A 170 -2.59 10.39 -18.70
C ILE A 170 -2.90 9.82 -20.09
N TYR A 171 -3.74 8.81 -20.14
CA TYR A 171 -4.09 8.12 -21.38
C TYR A 171 -5.31 8.76 -22.03
N VAL A 172 -5.22 9.03 -23.35
CA VAL A 172 -6.38 9.49 -24.12
C VAL A 172 -7.12 8.31 -24.71
N VAL A 173 -8.41 8.20 -24.42
CA VAL A 173 -9.23 7.07 -24.86
C VAL A 173 -10.44 7.53 -25.68
N ASP A 174 -10.94 6.63 -26.53
CA ASP A 174 -12.22 6.84 -27.23
C ASP A 174 -13.42 6.48 -26.33
N LYS A 175 -14.64 6.60 -26.88
CA LYS A 175 -15.90 6.31 -26.18
C LYS A 175 -16.04 4.85 -25.70
N ASN A 176 -15.25 3.94 -26.27
CA ASN A 176 -15.23 2.52 -25.95
C ASN A 176 -14.09 2.15 -24.99
N GLY A 177 -13.31 3.15 -24.52
CA GLY A 177 -12.15 2.93 -23.65
C GLY A 177 -10.91 2.47 -24.41
N LYS A 178 -10.89 2.53 -25.75
CA LYS A 178 -9.72 2.17 -26.55
C LYS A 178 -8.69 3.29 -26.49
N LEU A 179 -7.45 2.94 -26.19
CA LEU A 179 -6.31 3.86 -26.17
C LEU A 179 -6.11 4.50 -27.55
N LEU A 180 -5.98 5.82 -27.54
CA LEU A 180 -5.68 6.65 -28.71
C LEU A 180 -4.28 7.25 -28.62
N ASP A 181 -3.86 7.71 -27.42
CA ASP A 181 -2.55 8.28 -27.13
C ASP A 181 -2.27 8.20 -25.62
#